data_f216a2cb5a9b85e2f28c5ab1f0771c04
#
_entry.id   f216a2cb5a9b85e2f28c5ab1f0771c04
#
_cell.length_a   1.000
_cell.length_b   1.000
_cell.length_c   1.000
_cell.angle_alpha   90.00
_cell.angle_beta   90.00
_cell.angle_gamma   90.00
#
_symmetry.space_group_name_H-M   'P 1'
#
loop_
_entity.id
_entity.type
_entity.pdbx_description
1 polymer ?
#
loop_
_entity_poly.entity_id
_entity_poly.type
_entity_poly.pdbx_seq_one_letter_code
_entity_poly.pdbx_strand_id
1 'polypeptide(L)'
;LYSNAGVYNAVLIVTDTNGCQGYDTNVVIVDTLPIANFSFTDTICLGDTTFFSDLSVNTSGNINNWQWNFGDGNTSTDINPYHIYSNPGTYTVTLTVTDDNLCTHTDTQIVIIRPNPIASFTATTVCVGDTTELISTSISDSIYANIAGTINSWQWNFGDGNGYGDDLDIIQHAYTSDGPYLVTLIVTDQYGCDTEVSDSVYVLSLIHI
;
A
#
# COMPACT_ATOMS: atom_id res chain seq x y z
N LEU A 1 -37.22 -19.91 10.86
CA LEU A 1 -36.04 -19.07 10.79
C LEU A 1 -36.09 -18.03 11.91
N TYR A 2 -35.04 -17.92 12.73
CA TYR A 2 -34.96 -16.89 13.75
C TYR A 2 -34.31 -15.64 13.12
N SER A 3 -34.87 -14.47 13.39
CA SER A 3 -34.42 -13.18 12.83
C SER A 3 -33.53 -12.39 13.76
N ASN A 4 -33.47 -12.74 15.03
CA ASN A 4 -32.68 -12.06 16.06
C ASN A 4 -31.87 -13.08 16.86
N ALA A 5 -30.74 -12.63 17.39
CA ALA A 5 -29.97 -13.38 18.36
C ALA A 5 -30.79 -13.51 19.66
N GLY A 6 -30.63 -14.61 20.37
CA GLY A 6 -31.34 -14.88 21.61
C GLY A 6 -31.46 -16.35 21.94
N VAL A 7 -32.08 -16.62 23.08
CA VAL A 7 -32.37 -17.97 23.55
C VAL A 7 -33.85 -18.30 23.29
N TYR A 8 -34.10 -19.34 22.54
CA TYR A 8 -35.44 -19.76 22.15
C TYR A 8 -35.75 -21.16 22.67
N ASN A 9 -36.95 -21.39 23.14
CA ASN A 9 -37.45 -22.69 23.47
C ASN A 9 -38.23 -23.27 22.25
N ALA A 10 -37.66 -24.26 21.58
CA ALA A 10 -38.32 -24.97 20.53
C ALA A 10 -39.13 -26.13 21.13
N VAL A 11 -40.44 -26.10 20.95
CA VAL A 11 -41.36 -27.14 21.47
C VAL A 11 -41.83 -28.01 20.32
N LEU A 12 -41.52 -29.30 20.41
CA LEU A 12 -42.12 -30.33 19.54
C LEU A 12 -43.37 -30.86 20.19
N ILE A 13 -44.48 -30.82 19.46
CA ILE A 13 -45.73 -31.43 19.87
C ILE A 13 -46.01 -32.59 18.92
N VAL A 14 -46.15 -33.78 19.46
CA VAL A 14 -46.58 -34.95 18.71
C VAL A 14 -47.99 -35.35 19.17
N THR A 15 -48.88 -35.66 18.21
CA THR A 15 -50.25 -36.07 18.49
C THR A 15 -50.48 -37.45 17.85
N ASP A 16 -50.98 -38.42 18.62
CA ASP A 16 -51.30 -39.74 18.11
C ASP A 16 -52.68 -39.75 17.38
N THR A 17 -53.05 -40.88 16.79
CA THR A 17 -54.31 -41.02 16.07
C THR A 17 -55.58 -40.93 16.96
N ASN A 18 -55.42 -41.03 18.27
CA ASN A 18 -56.46 -40.87 19.28
C ASN A 18 -56.54 -39.44 19.86
N GLY A 19 -55.67 -38.52 19.42
CA GLY A 19 -55.63 -37.16 19.89
C GLY A 19 -54.81 -36.95 21.16
N CYS A 20 -54.08 -37.94 21.66
CA CYS A 20 -53.20 -37.79 22.82
C CYS A 20 -51.91 -37.05 22.40
N GLN A 21 -51.47 -36.06 23.17
CA GLN A 21 -50.32 -35.22 22.86
C GLN A 21 -49.14 -35.50 23.79
N GLY A 22 -47.95 -35.56 23.21
CA GLY A 22 -46.68 -35.56 23.90
C GLY A 22 -45.89 -34.30 23.55
N TYR A 23 -45.07 -33.81 24.49
CA TYR A 23 -44.29 -32.57 24.34
C TYR A 23 -42.83 -32.85 24.63
N ASP A 24 -41.95 -32.24 23.81
CA ASP A 24 -40.54 -32.15 24.08
C ASP A 24 -40.10 -30.72 23.86
N THR A 25 -39.15 -30.23 24.68
CA THR A 25 -38.67 -28.83 24.64
C THR A 25 -37.16 -28.80 24.62
N ASN A 26 -36.60 -28.21 23.57
CA ASN A 26 -35.17 -27.99 23.44
C ASN A 26 -34.83 -26.49 23.38
N VAL A 27 -33.72 -26.10 24.01
CA VAL A 27 -33.22 -24.75 23.93
C VAL A 27 -32.40 -24.59 22.65
N VAL A 28 -32.72 -23.57 21.88
CA VAL A 28 -31.98 -23.14 20.70
C VAL A 28 -31.36 -21.79 21.02
N ILE A 29 -30.06 -21.70 20.94
CA ILE A 29 -29.32 -20.44 21.07
C ILE A 29 -29.00 -19.95 19.66
N VAL A 30 -29.34 -18.71 19.39
CA VAL A 30 -29.00 -18.00 18.14
C VAL A 30 -28.04 -16.89 18.52
N ASP A 31 -26.78 -17.02 18.10
CA ASP A 31 -25.72 -16.07 18.39
C ASP A 31 -25.71 -14.88 17.42
N THR A 32 -25.06 -13.79 17.81
CA THR A 32 -24.75 -12.68 16.91
C THR A 32 -23.60 -13.07 15.98
N LEU A 33 -23.62 -12.55 14.76
CA LEU A 33 -22.47 -12.66 13.86
C LEU A 33 -21.32 -11.78 14.37
N PRO A 34 -20.07 -12.18 14.17
CA PRO A 34 -18.94 -11.26 14.33
C PRO A 34 -19.08 -10.12 13.32
N ILE A 35 -18.40 -9.00 13.58
CA ILE A 35 -18.33 -7.85 12.67
C ILE A 35 -16.87 -7.73 12.25
N ALA A 36 -16.54 -8.14 11.04
CA ALA A 36 -15.23 -7.93 10.44
C ALA A 36 -15.01 -6.46 10.15
N ASN A 37 -13.84 -5.96 10.47
CA ASN A 37 -13.37 -4.62 10.15
C ASN A 37 -11.85 -4.60 10.21
N PHE A 38 -11.20 -3.77 9.39
CA PHE A 38 -9.75 -3.63 9.42
C PHE A 38 -9.30 -2.23 8.99
N SER A 39 -8.04 -1.91 9.28
CA SER A 39 -7.33 -0.76 8.74
C SER A 39 -6.02 -1.17 8.10
N PHE A 40 -5.44 -0.30 7.31
CA PHE A 40 -4.14 -0.49 6.68
C PHE A 40 -3.38 0.84 6.58
N THR A 41 -2.07 0.78 6.31
CA THR A 41 -1.25 1.98 6.09
C THR A 41 -1.73 2.75 4.86
N ASP A 42 -1.94 4.05 5.02
CA ASP A 42 -2.27 4.96 3.90
C ASP A 42 -1.02 5.25 3.06
N THR A 43 -1.26 5.64 1.80
CA THR A 43 -0.23 6.08 0.83
C THR A 43 0.90 5.06 0.68
N ILE A 44 0.68 4.09 -0.20
CA ILE A 44 1.59 2.97 -0.40
C ILE A 44 2.19 3.08 -1.79
N CYS A 45 3.52 3.24 -1.85
CA CYS A 45 4.30 3.21 -3.07
C CYS A 45 4.70 1.77 -3.43
N LEU A 46 4.97 1.53 -4.71
CA LEU A 46 5.45 0.22 -5.13
C LEU A 46 6.75 -0.14 -4.41
N GLY A 47 6.76 -1.31 -3.78
CA GLY A 47 7.88 -1.80 -2.98
C GLY A 47 7.74 -1.57 -1.48
N ASP A 48 6.80 -0.71 -1.06
CA ASP A 48 6.52 -0.50 0.36
C ASP A 48 5.81 -1.69 0.98
N THR A 49 5.99 -1.83 2.28
CA THR A 49 5.28 -2.81 3.09
C THR A 49 3.95 -2.24 3.57
N THR A 50 2.85 -2.86 3.14
CA THR A 50 1.51 -2.55 3.64
C THR A 50 1.27 -3.35 4.92
N PHE A 51 0.94 -2.67 6.02
CA PHE A 51 0.56 -3.31 7.28
C PHE A 51 -0.96 -3.27 7.42
N PHE A 52 -1.54 -4.41 7.76
CA PHE A 52 -2.97 -4.56 8.03
C PHE A 52 -3.19 -4.80 9.51
N SER A 53 -4.23 -4.18 10.07
CA SER A 53 -4.61 -4.32 11.48
C SER A 53 -6.06 -4.75 11.58
N ASP A 54 -6.31 -5.86 12.27
CA ASP A 54 -7.66 -6.33 12.58
C ASP A 54 -8.34 -5.39 13.59
N LEU A 55 -9.55 -4.97 13.27
CA LEU A 55 -10.43 -4.16 14.10
C LEU A 55 -11.78 -4.87 14.31
N SER A 56 -11.84 -6.15 14.03
CA SER A 56 -13.06 -6.96 14.13
C SER A 56 -13.51 -7.11 15.57
N VAL A 57 -14.83 -7.18 15.75
CA VAL A 57 -15.45 -7.37 17.07
C VAL A 57 -16.45 -8.49 17.04
N ASN A 58 -16.62 -9.19 18.16
CA ASN A 58 -17.71 -10.11 18.40
C ASN A 58 -18.33 -9.86 19.77
N THR A 59 -19.64 -9.92 19.86
CA THR A 59 -20.40 -9.66 21.10
C THR A 59 -20.90 -10.94 21.77
N SER A 60 -20.83 -12.10 21.10
CA SER A 60 -21.35 -13.40 21.64
C SER A 60 -20.34 -14.53 21.53
N GLY A 61 -19.05 -14.27 21.67
CA GLY A 61 -17.97 -15.27 21.59
C GLY A 61 -16.65 -14.63 21.24
N ASN A 62 -15.66 -15.44 20.88
CA ASN A 62 -14.35 -14.98 20.49
C ASN A 62 -14.13 -15.24 18.99
N ILE A 63 -13.48 -14.30 18.31
CA ILE A 63 -12.95 -14.55 16.97
C ILE A 63 -11.72 -15.44 17.14
N ASN A 64 -11.64 -16.53 16.39
CA ASN A 64 -10.57 -17.51 16.48
C ASN A 64 -9.91 -17.84 15.13
N ASN A 65 -10.42 -17.28 14.03
CA ASN A 65 -9.85 -17.47 12.70
C ASN A 65 -9.96 -16.17 11.89
N TRP A 66 -8.87 -15.84 11.19
CA TRP A 66 -8.74 -14.71 10.26
C TRP A 66 -8.30 -15.26 8.91
N GLN A 67 -8.96 -14.83 7.86
CA GLN A 67 -8.60 -15.18 6.49
C GLN A 67 -8.55 -13.93 5.64
N TRP A 68 -7.36 -13.53 5.27
CA TRP A 68 -7.07 -12.40 4.41
C TRP A 68 -6.90 -12.85 2.97
N ASN A 69 -7.44 -12.05 2.04
CA ASN A 69 -7.12 -12.10 0.62
C ASN A 69 -6.71 -10.69 0.20
N PHE A 70 -5.49 -10.52 -0.28
CA PHE A 70 -4.94 -9.20 -0.64
C PHE A 70 -5.34 -8.71 -2.03
N GLY A 71 -6.08 -9.53 -2.81
CA GLY A 71 -6.60 -9.16 -4.11
C GLY A 71 -5.62 -9.35 -5.28
N ASP A 72 -4.40 -9.80 -4.99
CA ASP A 72 -3.35 -10.12 -5.97
C ASP A 72 -3.09 -11.64 -6.11
N GLY A 73 -3.91 -12.46 -5.43
CA GLY A 73 -3.79 -13.92 -5.35
C GLY A 73 -3.09 -14.43 -4.09
N ASN A 74 -2.50 -13.54 -3.30
CA ASN A 74 -1.88 -13.89 -2.01
C ASN A 74 -2.89 -13.80 -0.87
N THR A 75 -2.64 -14.60 0.19
CA THR A 75 -3.51 -14.72 1.36
C THR A 75 -2.69 -14.79 2.64
N SER A 76 -3.30 -14.50 3.81
CA SER A 76 -2.72 -14.73 5.14
C SER A 76 -3.79 -15.21 6.12
N THR A 77 -3.35 -15.84 7.22
CA THR A 77 -4.18 -16.21 8.38
C THR A 77 -3.71 -15.54 9.67
N ASP A 78 -2.74 -14.65 9.59
CA ASP A 78 -2.27 -13.86 10.72
C ASP A 78 -3.35 -12.85 11.16
N ILE A 79 -3.38 -12.50 12.44
CA ILE A 79 -4.31 -11.50 12.96
C ILE A 79 -4.03 -10.13 12.34
N ASN A 80 -2.75 -9.75 12.31
CA ASN A 80 -2.29 -8.46 11.75
C ASN A 80 -1.16 -8.75 10.75
N PRO A 81 -1.47 -9.10 9.51
CA PRO A 81 -0.46 -9.41 8.50
C PRO A 81 0.18 -8.15 7.93
N TYR A 82 1.28 -8.37 7.23
CA TYR A 82 1.83 -7.40 6.29
C TYR A 82 1.86 -8.03 4.89
N HIS A 83 1.88 -7.17 3.86
CA HIS A 83 1.98 -7.61 2.48
C HIS A 83 2.74 -6.60 1.62
N ILE A 84 3.50 -7.09 0.62
CA ILE A 84 4.21 -6.28 -0.37
C ILE A 84 3.66 -6.64 -1.74
N TYR A 85 3.08 -5.66 -2.43
CA TYR A 85 2.55 -5.82 -3.77
C TYR A 85 3.65 -5.72 -4.82
N SER A 86 3.64 -6.62 -5.79
CA SER A 86 4.67 -6.67 -6.86
C SER A 86 4.42 -5.71 -8.01
N ASN A 87 3.21 -5.16 -8.13
CA ASN A 87 2.83 -4.25 -9.20
C ASN A 87 1.99 -3.10 -8.66
N PRO A 88 2.04 -1.91 -9.28
CA PRO A 88 1.08 -0.85 -8.99
C PRO A 88 -0.32 -1.28 -9.41
N GLY A 89 -1.34 -0.79 -8.70
CA GLY A 89 -2.71 -1.15 -9.02
C GLY A 89 -3.70 -0.83 -7.91
N THR A 90 -4.95 -1.17 -8.18
CA THR A 90 -6.04 -1.10 -7.21
C THR A 90 -6.45 -2.52 -6.83
N TYR A 91 -6.31 -2.84 -5.56
CA TYR A 91 -6.54 -4.18 -5.03
C TYR A 91 -7.76 -4.19 -4.11
N THR A 92 -8.63 -5.18 -4.30
CA THR A 92 -9.75 -5.43 -3.40
C THR A 92 -9.31 -6.40 -2.33
N VAL A 93 -9.09 -5.87 -1.12
CA VAL A 93 -8.67 -6.67 0.04
C VAL A 93 -9.88 -7.10 0.83
N THR A 94 -9.93 -8.36 1.22
CA THR A 94 -10.99 -8.90 2.07
C THR A 94 -10.42 -9.53 3.34
N LEU A 95 -11.09 -9.29 4.45
CA LEU A 95 -10.90 -10.00 5.72
C LEU A 95 -12.16 -10.78 6.05
N THR A 96 -12.06 -12.09 6.14
CA THR A 96 -13.11 -12.94 6.69
C THR A 96 -12.69 -13.41 8.08
N VAL A 97 -13.53 -13.14 9.08
CA VAL A 97 -13.34 -13.63 10.45
C VAL A 97 -14.36 -14.72 10.77
N THR A 98 -13.93 -15.67 11.59
CA THR A 98 -14.79 -16.77 12.08
C THR A 98 -14.69 -16.81 13.61
N ASP A 99 -15.83 -16.96 14.27
CA ASP A 99 -15.89 -17.10 15.72
C ASP A 99 -15.88 -18.58 16.17
N ASP A 100 -15.89 -18.77 17.49
CA ASP A 100 -15.90 -20.10 18.13
C ASP A 100 -17.19 -20.90 17.88
N ASN A 101 -18.27 -20.25 17.40
CA ASN A 101 -19.51 -20.88 16.97
C ASN A 101 -19.57 -21.13 15.45
N LEU A 102 -18.48 -20.93 14.73
CA LEU A 102 -18.33 -21.05 13.28
C LEU A 102 -19.17 -20.02 12.49
N CYS A 103 -19.61 -18.93 13.12
CA CYS A 103 -20.23 -17.82 12.43
C CYS A 103 -19.16 -16.98 11.76
N THR A 104 -19.42 -16.52 10.53
CA THR A 104 -18.46 -15.77 9.72
C THR A 104 -19.00 -14.42 9.31
N HIS A 105 -18.10 -13.45 9.16
CA HIS A 105 -18.37 -12.15 8.53
C HIS A 105 -17.17 -11.71 7.70
N THR A 106 -17.40 -10.94 6.63
CA THR A 106 -16.35 -10.45 5.74
C THR A 106 -16.44 -8.93 5.62
N ASP A 107 -15.32 -8.25 5.76
CA ASP A 107 -15.12 -6.84 5.36
C ASP A 107 -14.31 -6.77 4.08
N THR A 108 -14.54 -5.70 3.29
CA THR A 108 -13.89 -5.50 1.99
C THR A 108 -13.50 -4.03 1.83
N GLN A 109 -12.22 -3.78 1.56
CA GLN A 109 -11.70 -2.43 1.34
C GLN A 109 -10.81 -2.38 0.11
N ILE A 110 -10.60 -1.18 -0.43
CA ILE A 110 -9.76 -0.94 -1.61
C ILE A 110 -8.42 -0.38 -1.15
N VAL A 111 -7.34 -1.05 -1.57
CA VAL A 111 -5.95 -0.61 -1.38
C VAL A 111 -5.40 -0.17 -2.72
N ILE A 112 -4.76 1.01 -2.77
CA ILE A 112 -4.13 1.56 -3.98
C ILE A 112 -2.62 1.54 -3.78
N ILE A 113 -1.92 0.78 -4.63
CA ILE A 113 -0.46 0.76 -4.72
C ILE A 113 -0.06 1.68 -5.86
N ARG A 114 0.67 2.74 -5.54
CA ARG A 114 1.07 3.76 -6.50
C ARG A 114 2.38 3.40 -7.17
N PRO A 115 2.55 3.68 -8.48
CA PRO A 115 3.85 3.54 -9.12
C PRO A 115 4.80 4.61 -8.60
N ASN A 116 6.08 4.28 -8.52
CA ASN A 116 7.13 5.27 -8.31
C ASN A 116 7.34 6.10 -9.61
N PRO A 117 7.76 7.37 -9.52
CA PRO A 117 8.15 8.14 -10.69
C PRO A 117 9.35 7.50 -11.39
N ILE A 118 9.51 7.76 -12.68
CA ILE A 118 10.67 7.32 -13.47
C ILE A 118 11.66 8.48 -13.47
N ALA A 119 12.74 8.37 -12.68
CA ALA A 119 13.77 9.39 -12.56
C ALA A 119 14.73 9.34 -13.75
N SER A 120 15.01 10.49 -14.34
CA SER A 120 16.05 10.67 -15.36
C SER A 120 16.47 12.14 -15.46
N PHE A 121 17.69 12.39 -15.92
CA PHE A 121 18.17 13.75 -16.17
C PHE A 121 19.18 13.80 -17.31
N THR A 122 19.44 15.01 -17.79
CA THR A 122 20.52 15.34 -18.73
C THR A 122 21.40 16.43 -18.13
N ALA A 123 22.68 16.47 -18.53
CA ALA A 123 23.62 17.48 -18.10
C ALA A 123 24.44 17.99 -19.29
N THR A 124 24.80 19.28 -19.30
CA THR A 124 25.73 19.85 -20.26
C THR A 124 27.18 19.52 -19.86
N THR A 125 28.01 19.13 -20.85
CA THR A 125 29.47 19.04 -20.65
C THR A 125 30.09 20.42 -20.85
N VAL A 126 30.85 20.88 -19.86
CA VAL A 126 31.44 22.23 -19.85
C VAL A 126 32.92 22.18 -19.42
N CYS A 127 33.64 23.27 -19.60
CA CYS A 127 34.99 23.41 -19.03
C CYS A 127 34.96 23.81 -17.54
N VAL A 128 36.04 23.53 -16.82
CA VAL A 128 36.20 23.94 -15.41
C VAL A 128 35.95 25.43 -15.26
N GLY A 129 35.09 25.81 -14.31
CA GLY A 129 34.69 27.18 -14.02
C GLY A 129 33.48 27.67 -14.79
N ASP A 130 33.05 26.95 -15.86
CA ASP A 130 31.76 27.20 -16.50
C ASP A 130 30.62 26.54 -15.73
N THR A 131 29.41 26.99 -16.00
CA THR A 131 28.22 26.48 -15.34
C THR A 131 27.63 25.26 -16.08
N THR A 132 27.58 24.13 -15.42
CA THR A 132 26.83 22.94 -15.90
C THR A 132 25.34 23.14 -15.66
N GLU A 133 24.54 22.96 -16.69
CA GLU A 133 23.09 22.91 -16.56
C GLU A 133 22.64 21.45 -16.44
N LEU A 134 21.86 21.17 -15.40
CA LEU A 134 21.26 19.88 -15.09
C LEU A 134 19.75 20.01 -15.26
N ILE A 135 19.17 19.16 -16.09
CA ILE A 135 17.74 19.20 -16.45
C ILE A 135 17.12 17.86 -16.13
N SER A 136 16.14 17.84 -15.22
CA SER A 136 15.33 16.66 -14.98
C SER A 136 14.48 16.35 -16.22
N THR A 137 14.54 15.12 -16.67
CA THR A 137 13.65 14.55 -17.71
C THR A 137 12.75 13.47 -17.11
N SER A 138 12.61 13.50 -15.79
CA SER A 138 11.80 12.56 -15.03
C SER A 138 10.31 12.68 -15.37
N ILE A 139 9.63 11.55 -15.38
CA ILE A 139 8.21 11.48 -15.73
C ILE A 139 7.43 10.64 -14.70
N SER A 140 6.15 10.93 -14.57
CA SER A 140 5.20 10.02 -13.91
C SER A 140 4.95 8.79 -14.80
N ASP A 141 4.71 7.64 -14.19
CA ASP A 141 4.44 6.42 -14.97
C ASP A 141 3.08 6.54 -15.69
N SER A 142 3.13 6.70 -17.00
CA SER A 142 1.96 6.89 -17.85
C SER A 142 1.07 5.64 -18.00
N ILE A 143 1.62 4.45 -17.73
CA ILE A 143 0.83 3.19 -17.77
C ILE A 143 -0.20 3.20 -16.63
N TYR A 144 0.14 3.83 -15.52
CA TYR A 144 -0.70 3.94 -14.32
C TYR A 144 -1.22 5.37 -14.08
N ALA A 145 -1.44 6.14 -15.15
CA ALA A 145 -1.78 7.57 -15.07
C ALA A 145 -2.97 7.92 -14.16
N ASN A 146 -3.89 6.97 -13.93
CA ASN A 146 -5.05 7.15 -13.04
C ASN A 146 -4.71 7.04 -11.54
N ILE A 147 -3.55 6.50 -11.18
CA ILE A 147 -3.08 6.32 -9.79
C ILE A 147 -1.67 6.87 -9.54
N ALA A 148 -0.92 7.20 -10.60
CA ALA A 148 0.39 7.84 -10.50
C ALA A 148 0.26 9.26 -9.95
N GLY A 149 1.26 9.68 -9.18
CA GLY A 149 1.39 11.06 -8.70
C GLY A 149 2.05 11.97 -9.73
N THR A 150 1.85 13.28 -9.56
CA THR A 150 2.61 14.30 -10.30
C THR A 150 3.90 14.58 -9.55
N ILE A 151 5.05 14.57 -10.23
CA ILE A 151 6.34 14.93 -9.63
C ILE A 151 6.25 16.40 -9.18
N ASN A 152 6.64 16.65 -7.93
CA ASN A 152 6.59 17.96 -7.32
C ASN A 152 7.83 18.32 -6.47
N SER A 153 8.81 17.41 -6.39
CA SER A 153 10.07 17.65 -5.67
C SER A 153 11.24 17.01 -6.40
N TRP A 154 12.38 17.74 -6.42
CA TRP A 154 13.66 17.37 -7.03
C TRP A 154 14.79 17.63 -6.05
N GLN A 155 15.55 16.64 -5.69
CA GLN A 155 16.70 16.77 -4.82
C GLN A 155 17.97 16.36 -5.57
N TRP A 156 18.89 17.31 -5.77
CA TRP A 156 20.11 17.12 -6.52
C TRP A 156 21.33 17.01 -5.61
N ASN A 157 22.17 16.01 -5.82
CA ASN A 157 23.50 15.90 -5.26
C ASN A 157 24.52 15.98 -6.42
N PHE A 158 25.40 16.98 -6.39
CA PHE A 158 26.32 17.24 -7.50
C PHE A 158 27.56 16.34 -7.50
N GLY A 159 27.80 15.55 -6.46
CA GLY A 159 28.90 14.61 -6.37
C GLY A 159 30.26 15.24 -6.04
N ASP A 160 30.32 16.55 -5.78
CA ASP A 160 31.54 17.31 -5.43
C ASP A 160 31.64 17.69 -3.94
N GLY A 161 30.66 17.28 -3.13
CA GLY A 161 30.59 17.56 -1.70
C GLY A 161 30.01 18.92 -1.33
N ASN A 162 29.58 19.74 -2.29
CA ASN A 162 29.02 21.08 -2.07
C ASN A 162 27.53 21.13 -1.77
N GLY A 163 26.94 20.02 -1.29
CA GLY A 163 25.58 19.97 -0.81
C GLY A 163 24.56 19.57 -1.86
N TYR A 164 23.31 19.89 -1.55
CA TYR A 164 22.15 19.59 -2.40
C TYR A 164 21.69 20.87 -3.10
N GLY A 165 21.20 20.73 -4.33
CA GLY A 165 20.59 21.83 -5.07
C GLY A 165 19.16 22.13 -4.60
N ASP A 166 18.65 23.26 -5.08
CA ASP A 166 17.28 23.68 -4.85
C ASP A 166 16.27 22.68 -5.45
N ASP A 167 15.05 22.72 -4.95
CA ASP A 167 13.93 21.87 -5.37
C ASP A 167 13.35 22.34 -6.71
N LEU A 168 14.15 22.22 -7.77
CA LEU A 168 13.84 22.65 -9.13
C LEU A 168 14.16 21.52 -10.12
N ASP A 169 13.35 21.46 -11.17
CA ASP A 169 13.52 20.54 -12.31
C ASP A 169 14.72 20.90 -13.21
N ILE A 170 15.15 22.17 -13.18
CA ILE A 170 16.35 22.69 -13.88
C ILE A 170 17.20 23.42 -12.87
N ILE A 171 18.47 23.01 -12.77
CA ILE A 171 19.43 23.63 -11.86
C ILE A 171 20.78 23.85 -12.54
N GLN A 172 21.53 24.84 -12.06
CA GLN A 172 22.88 25.17 -12.52
C GLN A 172 23.90 24.97 -11.40
N HIS A 173 25.03 24.33 -11.73
CA HIS A 173 26.12 24.11 -10.81
C HIS A 173 27.47 24.32 -11.49
N ALA A 174 28.43 24.99 -10.81
CA ALA A 174 29.78 25.23 -11.28
C ALA A 174 30.77 24.38 -10.49
N TYR A 175 31.51 23.52 -11.18
CA TYR A 175 32.56 22.69 -10.60
C TYR A 175 33.89 23.40 -10.59
N THR A 176 34.66 23.24 -9.51
CA THR A 176 35.96 23.92 -9.31
C THR A 176 37.16 23.12 -9.84
N SER A 177 36.98 21.86 -10.23
CA SER A 177 38.00 21.01 -10.85
C SER A 177 37.42 20.19 -11.99
N ASP A 178 38.26 19.65 -12.85
CA ASP A 178 37.87 18.70 -13.89
C ASP A 178 37.63 17.30 -13.30
N GLY A 179 36.92 16.50 -14.03
CA GLY A 179 36.67 15.09 -13.71
C GLY A 179 35.24 14.63 -14.01
N PRO A 180 35.01 13.34 -13.84
CA PRO A 180 33.66 12.83 -13.75
C PRO A 180 33.10 13.06 -12.33
N TYR A 181 31.91 13.60 -12.23
CA TYR A 181 31.14 13.73 -11.00
C TYR A 181 29.94 12.82 -11.05
N LEU A 182 29.74 12.00 -10.02
CA LEU A 182 28.53 11.19 -9.90
C LEU A 182 27.42 12.08 -9.37
N VAL A 183 26.58 12.56 -10.27
CA VAL A 183 25.41 13.36 -9.92
C VAL A 183 24.24 12.43 -9.63
N THR A 184 23.53 12.72 -8.56
CA THR A 184 22.32 11.98 -8.15
C THR A 184 21.14 12.91 -8.13
N LEU A 185 20.03 12.45 -8.71
CA LEU A 185 18.74 13.11 -8.64
C LEU A 185 17.73 12.18 -7.97
N ILE A 186 17.07 12.66 -6.92
CA ILE A 186 15.89 12.05 -6.33
C ILE A 186 14.69 12.88 -6.75
N VAL A 187 13.69 12.24 -7.31
CA VAL A 187 12.39 12.87 -7.63
C VAL A 187 11.30 12.25 -6.77
N THR A 188 10.43 13.08 -6.22
CA THR A 188 9.31 12.66 -5.37
C THR A 188 8.02 13.20 -5.96
N ASP A 189 6.96 12.39 -5.93
CA ASP A 189 5.64 12.80 -6.36
C ASP A 189 4.79 13.36 -5.21
N GLN A 190 3.61 13.88 -5.53
CA GLN A 190 2.67 14.46 -4.57
C GLN A 190 2.16 13.50 -3.50
N TYR A 191 2.35 12.19 -3.66
CA TYR A 191 1.97 11.16 -2.70
C TYR A 191 3.16 10.67 -1.86
N GLY A 192 4.37 11.20 -2.12
CA GLY A 192 5.59 10.83 -1.42
C GLY A 192 6.31 9.63 -2.02
N CYS A 193 5.88 9.13 -3.19
CA CYS A 193 6.62 8.10 -3.90
C CYS A 193 7.85 8.69 -4.57
N ASP A 194 9.02 8.09 -4.35
CA ASP A 194 10.28 8.62 -4.85
C ASP A 194 11.08 7.60 -5.65
N THR A 195 12.00 8.11 -6.45
CA THR A 195 13.00 7.32 -7.18
C THR A 195 14.28 8.11 -7.32
N GLU A 196 15.40 7.41 -7.16
CA GLU A 196 16.75 7.92 -7.34
C GLU A 196 17.33 7.45 -8.67
N VAL A 197 18.07 8.37 -9.33
CA VAL A 197 18.94 8.05 -10.46
C VAL A 197 20.29 8.73 -10.30
N SER A 198 21.37 8.04 -10.66
CA SER A 198 22.73 8.60 -10.66
C SER A 198 23.36 8.41 -12.03
N ASP A 199 24.05 9.43 -12.52
CA ASP A 199 24.83 9.38 -13.76
C ASP A 199 26.10 10.23 -13.64
N SER A 200 27.08 9.94 -14.50
CA SER A 200 28.37 10.64 -14.51
C SER A 200 28.30 11.89 -15.38
N VAL A 201 28.55 13.04 -14.77
CA VAL A 201 28.68 14.34 -15.46
C VAL A 201 30.14 14.67 -15.63
N TYR A 202 30.58 15.05 -16.85
CA TYR A 202 31.98 15.31 -17.19
C TYR A 202 32.22 16.80 -17.28
N VAL A 203 33.19 17.27 -16.49
CA VAL A 203 33.77 18.63 -16.55
C VAL A 203 35.16 18.53 -17.12
N LEU A 204 35.42 19.27 -18.18
CA LEU A 204 36.67 19.20 -18.94
C LEU A 204 37.72 20.16 -18.40
N SER A 205 39.00 19.73 -18.40
CA SER A 205 40.13 20.60 -18.11
C SER A 205 40.30 21.65 -19.23
N LEU A 206 40.72 22.85 -18.85
CA LEU A 206 41.09 23.95 -19.80
C LEU A 206 42.30 23.60 -20.70
N ILE A 207 42.96 22.47 -20.52
CA ILE A 207 44.20 22.09 -21.25
C ILE A 207 43.88 21.09 -22.41
N HIS A 208 42.65 20.96 -22.83
CA HIS A 208 42.29 20.10 -23.98
C HIS A 208 42.29 20.87 -25.31
N ILE A 209 43.41 21.56 -25.62
CA ILE A 209 43.71 22.12 -26.96
C ILE A 209 44.89 21.35 -27.55
#